data_88b19e7235c7a2f677e902c4938d8d1b
#
_entry.id   88b19e7235c7a2f677e902c4938d8d1b
#
_cell.length_a   1.000
_cell.length_b   1.000
_cell.length_c   1.000
_cell.angle_alpha   90.00
_cell.angle_beta   90.00
_cell.angle_gamma   90.00
#
_symmetry.space_group_name_H-M   'P 1'
#
loop_
_entity.id
_entity.type
_entity.pdbx_description
1 polymer ?
#
loop_
_entity_poly.entity_id
_entity_poly.type
_entity_poly.pdbx_seq_one_letter_code
_entity_poly.pdbx_strand_id
1 'polypeptide(L)'
;MKKLLFENLGLKVSAVLIAVLLWLFVTWRGQSEVSFEVPIEFKDVPVGLGIVSSSAKSSNVTVKGQDRIMKSLRPSDIRVLVDMGKARKGEGSYHINKDDVKLPYAMSVRSIDPSTIRVRLDETVTKTVPVRAPISGSPAPGFYIKSVEVEPKNIVIQGLKTEVRKIDEIGTDQMDISGINSTQTQELNLDMAGANIKPEREKVRVTVIIGGKK
;
A
#
# COMPACT_ATOMS: atom_id res chain seq x y z
N MET A 1 -37.86 -62.14 17.13
CA MET A 1 -37.07 -60.93 16.94
C MET A 1 -35.57 -61.19 16.74
N LYS A 2 -34.93 -62.21 17.32
CA LYS A 2 -33.47 -62.45 17.11
C LYS A 2 -33.09 -62.93 15.68
N LYS A 3 -33.97 -63.67 14.96
CA LYS A 3 -33.70 -64.10 13.57
C LYS A 3 -33.53 -62.96 12.57
N LEU A 4 -34.30 -61.90 12.70
CA LEU A 4 -34.20 -60.69 11.82
C LEU A 4 -32.88 -59.91 11.97
N LEU A 5 -32.22 -60.03 13.12
CA LEU A 5 -30.93 -59.35 13.37
C LEU A 5 -29.74 -60.06 12.73
N PHE A 6 -29.78 -61.40 12.62
CA PHE A 6 -28.69 -62.22 12.10
C PHE A 6 -28.89 -62.70 10.66
N GLU A 7 -30.11 -62.50 10.09
CA GLU A 7 -30.40 -62.81 8.70
C GLU A 7 -29.70 -61.77 7.79
N ASN A 8 -28.96 -62.22 6.79
CA ASN A 8 -28.18 -61.40 5.85
C ASN A 8 -27.10 -60.52 6.51
N LEU A 9 -26.34 -61.09 7.45
CA LEU A 9 -25.31 -60.36 8.19
C LEU A 9 -24.27 -59.74 7.25
N GLY A 10 -23.89 -60.41 6.16
CA GLY A 10 -22.97 -59.90 5.15
C GLY A 10 -23.47 -58.62 4.49
N LEU A 11 -24.75 -58.54 4.12
CA LEU A 11 -25.33 -57.35 3.52
C LEU A 11 -25.40 -56.17 4.53
N LYS A 12 -25.65 -56.45 5.80
CA LYS A 12 -25.68 -55.43 6.85
C LYS A 12 -24.30 -54.85 7.12
N VAL A 13 -23.27 -55.70 7.19
CA VAL A 13 -21.88 -55.29 7.35
C VAL A 13 -21.41 -54.46 6.14
N SER A 14 -21.75 -54.91 4.93
CA SER A 14 -21.43 -54.17 3.72
C SER A 14 -22.11 -52.79 3.69
N ALA A 15 -23.37 -52.70 4.10
CA ALA A 15 -24.09 -51.43 4.18
C ALA A 15 -23.48 -50.46 5.18
N VAL A 16 -23.07 -50.96 6.37
CA VAL A 16 -22.39 -50.13 7.39
C VAL A 16 -21.01 -49.69 6.86
N LEU A 17 -20.26 -50.55 6.19
CA LEU A 17 -18.95 -50.22 5.64
C LEU A 17 -19.07 -49.16 4.55
N ILE A 18 -20.05 -49.29 3.65
CA ILE A 18 -20.35 -48.29 2.64
C ILE A 18 -20.77 -46.95 3.28
N ALA A 19 -21.62 -46.99 4.33
CA ALA A 19 -22.05 -45.78 5.02
C ALA A 19 -20.86 -45.05 5.70
N VAL A 20 -19.94 -45.80 6.31
CA VAL A 20 -18.71 -45.24 6.92
C VAL A 20 -17.79 -44.65 5.82
N LEU A 21 -17.62 -45.36 4.70
CA LEU A 21 -16.83 -44.85 3.58
C LEU A 21 -17.42 -43.57 2.99
N LEU A 22 -18.74 -43.52 2.79
CA LEU A 22 -19.44 -42.33 2.33
C LEU A 22 -19.32 -41.19 3.33
N TRP A 23 -19.44 -41.48 4.65
CA TRP A 23 -19.28 -40.48 5.68
C TRP A 23 -17.88 -39.89 5.71
N LEU A 24 -16.83 -40.72 5.61
CA LEU A 24 -15.45 -40.27 5.49
C LEU A 24 -15.25 -39.42 4.24
N PHE A 25 -15.79 -39.85 3.08
CA PHE A 25 -15.67 -39.13 1.81
C PHE A 25 -16.35 -37.74 1.86
N VAL A 26 -17.53 -37.65 2.49
CA VAL A 26 -18.26 -36.37 2.65
C VAL A 26 -17.53 -35.45 3.65
N THR A 27 -17.02 -36.02 4.74
CA THR A 27 -16.31 -35.25 5.78
C THR A 27 -14.99 -34.70 5.26
N TRP A 28 -14.31 -35.40 4.34
CA TRP A 28 -13.08 -34.93 3.71
C TRP A 28 -13.28 -33.77 2.72
N ARG A 29 -14.47 -33.61 2.16
CA ARG A 29 -14.80 -32.53 1.21
C ARG A 29 -15.12 -31.17 1.83
N GLY A 30 -15.15 -31.06 3.16
CA GLY A 30 -15.57 -29.83 3.86
C GLY A 30 -14.54 -28.70 3.91
N GLN A 31 -13.41 -28.80 3.19
CA GLN A 31 -12.39 -27.75 3.16
C GLN A 31 -12.30 -27.15 1.75
N SER A 32 -12.45 -25.83 1.68
CA SER A 32 -12.32 -25.06 0.46
C SER A 32 -10.95 -24.39 0.41
N GLU A 33 -10.37 -24.30 -0.78
CA GLU A 33 -9.14 -23.56 -1.05
C GLU A 33 -9.47 -22.45 -2.04
N VAL A 34 -9.08 -21.22 -1.70
CA VAL A 34 -9.27 -20.04 -2.57
C VAL A 34 -7.97 -19.25 -2.60
N SER A 35 -7.62 -18.77 -3.79
CA SER A 35 -6.43 -17.92 -3.99
C SER A 35 -6.85 -16.46 -4.08
N PHE A 36 -6.11 -15.61 -3.37
CA PHE A 36 -6.29 -14.17 -3.37
C PHE A 36 -4.99 -13.49 -3.77
N GLU A 37 -5.09 -12.49 -4.63
CA GLU A 37 -3.99 -11.58 -4.88
C GLU A 37 -3.96 -10.52 -3.77
N VAL A 38 -2.86 -10.50 -3.00
CA VAL A 38 -2.69 -9.65 -1.82
C VAL A 38 -1.46 -8.78 -1.99
N PRO A 39 -1.54 -7.46 -1.76
CA PRO A 39 -0.38 -6.59 -1.80
C PRO A 39 0.63 -6.96 -0.71
N ILE A 40 1.92 -6.86 -1.05
CA ILE A 40 3.02 -7.09 -0.11
C ILE A 40 3.31 -5.81 0.64
N GLU A 41 3.23 -5.86 1.97
CA GLU A 41 3.58 -4.77 2.86
C GLU A 41 4.96 -5.02 3.47
N PHE A 42 5.80 -4.01 3.48
CA PHE A 42 7.12 -4.08 4.08
C PHE A 42 7.09 -3.43 5.47
N LYS A 43 7.52 -4.17 6.50
CA LYS A 43 7.62 -3.66 7.86
C LYS A 43 9.07 -3.57 8.32
N ASP A 44 9.30 -2.72 9.33
CA ASP A 44 10.60 -2.57 10.01
C ASP A 44 11.75 -2.23 9.05
N VAL A 45 11.48 -1.39 8.01
CA VAL A 45 12.54 -0.89 7.13
C VAL A 45 13.53 -0.08 7.96
N PRO A 46 14.85 -0.40 7.90
CA PRO A 46 15.85 0.29 8.71
C PRO A 46 15.87 1.80 8.45
N VAL A 47 16.09 2.56 9.52
CA VAL A 47 16.18 4.03 9.42
C VAL A 47 17.31 4.42 8.47
N GLY A 48 17.02 5.37 7.58
CA GLY A 48 17.97 5.83 6.56
C GLY A 48 17.98 4.99 5.28
N LEU A 49 17.15 3.94 5.18
CA LEU A 49 16.95 3.17 3.95
C LEU A 49 15.53 3.34 3.43
N GLY A 50 15.37 3.23 2.12
CA GLY A 50 14.10 3.24 1.42
C GLY A 50 14.06 2.19 0.32
N ILE A 51 12.87 1.72 -0.02
CA ILE A 51 12.67 0.73 -1.06
C ILE A 51 12.67 1.42 -2.42
N VAL A 52 13.61 1.04 -3.28
CA VAL A 52 13.73 1.51 -4.66
C VAL A 52 12.82 0.71 -5.58
N SER A 53 12.86 -0.61 -5.44
CA SER A 53 12.08 -1.53 -6.27
C SER A 53 11.87 -2.87 -5.57
N SER A 54 10.79 -3.55 -5.95
CA SER A 54 10.51 -4.93 -5.57
C SER A 54 10.19 -5.72 -6.84
N SER A 55 10.62 -6.99 -6.90
CA SER A 55 10.32 -7.89 -8.02
C SER A 55 8.83 -8.25 -8.12
N ALA A 56 8.08 -8.11 -7.03
CA ALA A 56 6.63 -8.27 -7.00
C ALA A 56 6.01 -7.23 -6.06
N LYS A 57 4.86 -6.68 -6.42
CA LYS A 57 4.07 -5.77 -5.59
C LYS A 57 2.96 -6.50 -4.84
N SER A 58 2.54 -7.65 -5.36
CA SER A 58 1.52 -8.53 -4.79
C SER A 58 1.97 -9.98 -4.83
N SER A 59 1.32 -10.82 -4.05
CA SER A 59 1.52 -12.27 -4.05
C SER A 59 0.17 -12.97 -4.03
N ASN A 60 0.06 -14.08 -4.75
CA ASN A 60 -1.10 -14.96 -4.74
C ASN A 60 -1.02 -15.87 -3.51
N VAL A 61 -1.87 -15.65 -2.54
CA VAL A 61 -1.97 -16.44 -1.32
C VAL A 61 -3.14 -17.39 -1.45
N THR A 62 -2.86 -18.70 -1.47
CA THR A 62 -3.90 -19.72 -1.41
C THR A 62 -4.19 -20.04 0.05
N VAL A 63 -5.41 -19.76 0.45
CA VAL A 63 -5.91 -19.97 1.80
C VAL A 63 -6.80 -21.21 1.83
N LYS A 64 -6.66 -22.01 2.88
CA LYS A 64 -7.48 -23.19 3.16
C LYS A 64 -8.28 -22.96 4.43
N GLY A 65 -9.57 -23.23 4.38
CA GLY A 65 -10.46 -23.07 5.52
C GLY A 65 -11.82 -23.75 5.33
N GLN A 66 -12.70 -23.58 6.30
CA GLN A 66 -14.08 -24.07 6.19
C GLN A 66 -14.84 -23.28 5.13
N ASP A 67 -15.61 -23.95 4.29
CA ASP A 67 -16.33 -23.35 3.16
C ASP A 67 -17.21 -22.15 3.55
N ARG A 68 -17.87 -22.22 4.71
CA ARG A 68 -18.72 -21.15 5.23
C ARG A 68 -17.93 -19.85 5.50
N ILE A 69 -16.71 -19.98 6.05
CA ILE A 69 -15.86 -18.82 6.40
C ILE A 69 -15.17 -18.28 5.16
N MET A 70 -14.77 -19.17 4.23
CA MET A 70 -14.13 -18.79 2.97
C MET A 70 -15.03 -17.90 2.10
N LYS A 71 -16.36 -18.09 2.10
CA LYS A 71 -17.32 -17.26 1.35
C LYS A 71 -17.39 -15.80 1.81
N SER A 72 -17.01 -15.51 3.05
CA SER A 72 -17.00 -14.14 3.59
C SER A 72 -15.62 -13.48 3.55
N LEU A 73 -14.56 -14.23 3.21
CA LEU A 73 -13.18 -13.72 3.18
C LEU A 73 -12.97 -12.76 2.01
N ARG A 74 -12.42 -11.59 2.29
CA ARG A 74 -12.04 -10.57 1.30
C ARG A 74 -10.52 -10.45 1.22
N PRO A 75 -9.96 -10.02 0.08
CA PRO A 75 -8.52 -9.75 -0.03
C PRO A 75 -8.00 -8.78 1.02
N SER A 76 -8.81 -7.80 1.44
CA SER A 76 -8.49 -6.83 2.49
C SER A 76 -8.31 -7.43 3.89
N ASP A 77 -8.82 -8.62 4.11
CA ASP A 77 -8.72 -9.33 5.40
C ASP A 77 -7.39 -10.11 5.52
N ILE A 78 -6.64 -10.19 4.43
CA ILE A 78 -5.36 -10.89 4.32
C ILE A 78 -4.26 -9.85 4.18
N ARG A 79 -3.19 -9.98 4.96
CA ARG A 79 -2.02 -9.10 4.88
C ARG A 79 -0.76 -9.92 4.78
N VAL A 80 0.09 -9.60 3.80
CA VAL A 80 1.41 -10.20 3.63
C VAL A 80 2.45 -9.20 4.13
N LEU A 81 3.12 -9.52 5.25
CA LEU A 81 4.05 -8.63 5.93
C LEU A 81 5.47 -9.17 5.80
N VAL A 82 6.32 -8.51 5.02
CA VAL A 82 7.74 -8.87 4.88
C VAL A 82 8.58 -8.05 5.84
N ASP A 83 9.26 -8.73 6.76
CA ASP A 83 10.15 -8.09 7.72
C ASP A 83 11.47 -7.67 7.07
N MET A 84 11.75 -6.36 7.13
CA MET A 84 12.95 -5.73 6.58
C MET A 84 13.95 -5.32 7.66
N GLY A 85 13.75 -5.69 8.93
CA GLY A 85 14.58 -5.21 10.05
C GLY A 85 16.08 -5.56 9.96
N LYS A 86 16.44 -6.59 9.19
CA LYS A 86 17.83 -6.97 8.89
C LYS A 86 18.27 -6.57 7.49
N ALA A 87 17.48 -5.79 6.76
CA ALA A 87 17.79 -5.38 5.41
C ALA A 87 19.01 -4.45 5.39
N ARG A 88 19.77 -4.52 4.29
CA ARG A 88 20.93 -3.67 4.03
C ARG A 88 20.76 -2.96 2.69
N LYS A 89 21.52 -1.88 2.51
CA LYS A 89 21.60 -1.20 1.21
C LYS A 89 22.01 -2.18 0.11
N GLY A 90 21.36 -2.09 -1.03
CA GLY A 90 21.56 -2.97 -2.18
C GLY A 90 20.37 -3.88 -2.43
N GLU A 91 20.59 -4.92 -3.23
CA GLU A 91 19.57 -5.92 -3.55
C GLU A 91 19.65 -7.09 -2.57
N GLY A 92 18.51 -7.47 -2.02
CA GLY A 92 18.33 -8.60 -1.11
C GLY A 92 17.18 -9.49 -1.57
N SER A 93 17.30 -10.79 -1.31
CA SER A 93 16.22 -11.77 -1.48
C SER A 93 15.54 -12.03 -0.15
N TYR A 94 14.22 -11.92 -0.14
CA TYR A 94 13.39 -12.11 1.06
C TYR A 94 12.38 -13.22 0.79
N HIS A 95 12.37 -14.19 1.70
CA HIS A 95 11.42 -15.30 1.63
C HIS A 95 10.17 -14.95 2.43
N ILE A 96 9.01 -15.18 1.83
CA ILE A 96 7.70 -14.96 2.47
C ILE A 96 7.26 -16.30 3.06
N ASN A 97 7.29 -16.40 4.38
CA ASN A 97 6.85 -17.58 5.10
C ASN A 97 5.33 -17.52 5.35
N LYS A 98 4.74 -18.65 5.69
CA LYS A 98 3.31 -18.71 6.04
C LYS A 98 2.96 -17.84 7.25
N ASP A 99 3.89 -17.66 8.18
CA ASP A 99 3.73 -16.86 9.39
C ASP A 99 3.72 -15.34 9.11
N ASP A 100 4.27 -14.95 7.95
CA ASP A 100 4.27 -13.56 7.47
C ASP A 100 2.91 -13.16 6.89
N VAL A 101 2.03 -14.12 6.65
CA VAL A 101 0.68 -13.89 6.19
C VAL A 101 -0.28 -13.85 7.37
N LYS A 102 -0.90 -12.70 7.58
CA LYS A 102 -1.93 -12.53 8.63
C LYS A 102 -3.28 -12.87 8.04
N LEU A 103 -3.93 -13.85 8.66
CA LEU A 103 -5.24 -14.37 8.29
C LEU A 103 -6.22 -14.25 9.47
N PRO A 104 -7.51 -14.16 9.20
CA PRO A 104 -8.55 -14.35 10.22
C PRO A 104 -8.50 -15.75 10.86
N TYR A 105 -9.18 -15.88 12.00
CA TYR A 105 -9.24 -17.13 12.76
C TYR A 105 -9.75 -18.32 11.93
N ALA A 106 -9.25 -19.52 12.24
CA ALA A 106 -9.64 -20.81 11.64
C ALA A 106 -9.29 -20.98 10.16
N MET A 107 -8.31 -20.22 9.65
CA MET A 107 -7.77 -20.36 8.29
C MET A 107 -6.28 -20.66 8.33
N SER A 108 -5.76 -21.26 7.25
CA SER A 108 -4.34 -21.54 7.10
C SER A 108 -3.86 -21.27 5.69
N VAL A 109 -2.59 -20.86 5.57
CA VAL A 109 -1.95 -20.67 4.27
C VAL A 109 -1.57 -22.00 3.67
N ARG A 110 -2.05 -22.28 2.47
CA ARG A 110 -1.68 -23.47 1.68
C ARG A 110 -0.40 -23.22 0.89
N SER A 111 -0.39 -22.14 0.10
CA SER A 111 0.76 -21.74 -0.73
C SER A 111 0.81 -20.22 -0.92
N ILE A 112 1.99 -19.73 -1.26
CA ILE A 112 2.29 -18.32 -1.54
C ILE A 112 3.09 -18.30 -2.84
N ASP A 113 2.69 -17.48 -3.80
CA ASP A 113 3.36 -17.35 -5.09
C ASP A 113 3.40 -15.88 -5.55
N PRO A 114 4.58 -15.26 -5.71
CA PRO A 114 5.91 -15.81 -5.38
C PRO A 114 6.16 -15.89 -3.88
N SER A 115 6.85 -16.95 -3.43
CA SER A 115 7.30 -17.12 -2.05
C SER A 115 8.65 -16.45 -1.76
N THR A 116 9.31 -15.95 -2.80
CA THR A 116 10.59 -15.22 -2.67
C THR A 116 10.54 -14.00 -3.55
N ILE A 117 10.86 -12.85 -2.96
CA ILE A 117 10.94 -11.57 -3.67
C ILE A 117 12.33 -10.98 -3.55
N ARG A 118 12.75 -10.27 -4.58
CA ARG A 118 13.94 -9.44 -4.55
C ARG A 118 13.54 -8.00 -4.30
N VAL A 119 14.15 -7.39 -3.31
CA VAL A 119 13.90 -6.00 -2.95
C VAL A 119 15.23 -5.25 -2.98
N ARG A 120 15.23 -4.11 -3.65
CA ARG A 120 16.38 -3.22 -3.71
C ARG A 120 16.13 -2.02 -2.79
N LEU A 121 17.06 -1.80 -1.87
CA LEU A 121 17.05 -0.66 -0.96
C LEU A 121 18.20 0.28 -1.28
N ASP A 122 17.97 1.58 -1.09
CA ASP A 122 19.02 2.60 -1.16
C ASP A 122 18.87 3.60 0.00
N GLU A 123 19.88 4.44 0.19
CA GLU A 123 19.89 5.47 1.22
C GLU A 123 18.78 6.49 1.00
N THR A 124 18.11 6.85 2.08
CA THR A 124 17.25 8.03 2.13
C THR A 124 18.04 9.22 2.66
N VAL A 125 17.82 10.38 2.05
CA VAL A 125 18.47 11.64 2.44
C VAL A 125 17.41 12.72 2.61
N THR A 126 17.78 13.75 3.36
CA THR A 126 17.00 14.98 3.46
C THR A 126 17.70 16.08 2.65
N LYS A 127 16.91 16.95 2.01
CA LYS A 127 17.38 18.14 1.29
C LYS A 127 16.42 19.28 1.56
N THR A 128 16.97 20.46 1.79
CA THR A 128 16.17 21.69 1.84
C THR A 128 16.10 22.27 0.44
N VAL A 129 14.88 22.52 -0.04
CA VAL A 129 14.62 23.05 -1.36
C VAL A 129 13.69 24.26 -1.30
N PRO A 130 13.86 25.25 -2.21
CA PRO A 130 12.96 26.38 -2.30
C PRO A 130 11.60 25.97 -2.84
N VAL A 131 10.56 26.69 -2.38
CA VAL A 131 9.19 26.52 -2.87
C VAL A 131 8.87 27.62 -3.86
N ARG A 132 8.30 27.22 -5.01
CA ARG A 132 7.86 28.12 -6.07
C ARG A 132 6.35 27.99 -6.25
N ALA A 133 5.63 29.12 -6.19
CA ALA A 133 4.20 29.17 -6.46
C ALA A 133 3.96 29.68 -7.88
N PRO A 134 3.47 28.82 -8.82
CA PRO A 134 3.09 29.27 -10.14
C PRO A 134 1.80 30.09 -10.06
N ILE A 135 1.81 31.23 -10.74
CA ILE A 135 0.67 32.15 -10.78
C ILE A 135 0.05 32.10 -12.18
N SER A 136 -1.28 32.07 -12.26
CA SER A 136 -2.04 32.17 -13.51
C SER A 136 -2.99 33.37 -13.50
N GLY A 137 -3.37 33.80 -14.69
CA GLY A 137 -4.26 34.93 -14.87
C GLY A 137 -3.55 36.29 -14.77
N SER A 138 -4.35 37.35 -14.76
CA SER A 138 -3.90 38.76 -14.63
C SER A 138 -4.77 39.51 -13.64
N PRO A 139 -4.18 40.42 -12.85
CA PRO A 139 -4.96 41.26 -11.95
C PRO A 139 -5.98 42.14 -12.70
N ALA A 140 -6.90 42.74 -11.96
CA ALA A 140 -7.88 43.69 -12.52
C ALA A 140 -7.18 44.85 -13.24
N PRO A 141 -7.84 45.49 -14.23
CA PRO A 141 -7.28 46.68 -14.92
C PRO A 141 -6.84 47.77 -13.94
N GLY A 142 -5.63 48.27 -14.11
CA GLY A 142 -5.05 49.27 -13.21
C GLY A 142 -4.29 48.69 -12.00
N PHE A 143 -4.23 47.38 -11.87
CA PHE A 143 -3.47 46.71 -10.82
C PHE A 143 -2.32 45.88 -11.40
N TYR A 144 -1.31 45.60 -10.55
CA TYR A 144 -0.14 44.78 -10.93
C TYR A 144 0.35 43.96 -9.74
N ILE A 145 1.04 42.86 -10.01
CA ILE A 145 1.68 42.06 -8.98
C ILE A 145 2.93 42.79 -8.50
N LYS A 146 2.95 43.15 -7.21
CA LYS A 146 4.12 43.78 -6.56
C LYS A 146 5.13 42.71 -6.12
N SER A 147 4.67 41.65 -5.48
CA SER A 147 5.49 40.52 -5.07
C SER A 147 4.63 39.28 -4.83
N VAL A 148 5.27 38.13 -4.89
CA VAL A 148 4.70 36.83 -4.48
C VAL A 148 5.56 36.33 -3.34
N GLU A 149 4.93 36.10 -2.21
CA GLU A 149 5.58 35.61 -1.01
C GLU A 149 5.07 34.21 -0.67
N VAL A 150 5.99 33.30 -0.38
CA VAL A 150 5.70 31.92 -0.01
C VAL A 150 6.24 31.68 1.39
N GLU A 151 5.42 31.14 2.27
CA GLU A 151 5.79 30.85 3.64
C GLU A 151 5.47 29.40 4.01
N PRO A 152 6.49 28.56 4.37
CA PRO A 152 7.91 28.88 4.38
C PRO A 152 8.50 28.97 2.95
N LYS A 153 9.56 29.77 2.75
CA LYS A 153 10.28 29.90 1.47
C LYS A 153 11.01 28.63 1.07
N ASN A 154 11.46 27.84 2.05
CA ASN A 154 12.16 26.59 1.86
C ASN A 154 11.50 25.51 2.71
N ILE A 155 11.48 24.29 2.21
CA ILE A 155 10.99 23.11 2.92
C ILE A 155 12.02 22.01 2.91
N VAL A 156 11.96 21.15 3.92
CA VAL A 156 12.77 19.93 4.00
C VAL A 156 11.98 18.80 3.34
N ILE A 157 12.62 18.12 2.41
CA ILE A 157 12.11 16.91 1.75
C ILE A 157 12.97 15.73 2.13
N GLN A 158 12.36 14.56 2.29
CA GLN A 158 13.02 13.29 2.56
C GLN A 158 12.62 12.28 1.49
N GLY A 159 13.56 11.50 1.00
CA GLY A 159 13.30 10.45 0.03
C GLY A 159 14.58 9.73 -0.37
N LEU A 160 14.47 8.85 -1.37
CA LEU A 160 15.63 8.18 -1.93
C LEU A 160 16.65 9.19 -2.46
N LYS A 161 17.91 8.95 -2.18
CA LYS A 161 19.03 9.83 -2.59
C LYS A 161 19.01 10.14 -4.08
N THR A 162 18.65 9.15 -4.89
CA THR A 162 18.55 9.31 -6.36
C THR A 162 17.40 10.19 -6.80
N GLU A 163 16.31 10.25 -6.06
CA GLU A 163 15.13 11.09 -6.32
C GLU A 163 15.37 12.52 -5.80
N VAL A 164 15.76 12.63 -4.53
CA VAL A 164 15.97 13.92 -3.85
C VAL A 164 17.03 14.77 -4.54
N ARG A 165 18.09 14.14 -5.10
CA ARG A 165 19.14 14.87 -5.84
C ARG A 165 18.68 15.56 -7.10
N LYS A 166 17.61 15.05 -7.75
CA LYS A 166 17.05 15.60 -8.99
C LYS A 166 16.13 16.80 -8.75
N ILE A 167 15.72 17.00 -7.49
CA ILE A 167 14.77 18.05 -7.14
C ILE A 167 15.54 19.28 -6.68
N ASP A 168 15.49 20.35 -7.45
CA ASP A 168 16.13 21.61 -7.11
C ASP A 168 15.13 22.63 -6.56
N GLU A 169 13.86 22.53 -6.91
CA GLU A 169 12.74 23.33 -6.38
C GLU A 169 11.48 22.48 -6.32
N ILE A 170 10.50 22.89 -5.50
CA ILE A 170 9.17 22.27 -5.45
C ILE A 170 8.13 23.32 -5.79
N GLY A 171 7.21 22.96 -6.71
CA GLY A 171 6.04 23.75 -7.04
C GLY A 171 4.92 23.63 -6.00
N THR A 172 3.97 24.55 -6.09
CA THR A 172 2.65 24.42 -5.44
C THR A 172 1.58 24.21 -6.50
N ASP A 173 0.36 23.93 -6.08
CA ASP A 173 -0.82 24.12 -6.92
C ASP A 173 -0.81 25.54 -7.48
N GLN A 174 -1.34 25.71 -8.70
CA GLN A 174 -1.38 26.99 -9.39
C GLN A 174 -2.39 27.94 -8.70
N MET A 175 -1.98 29.18 -8.41
CA MET A 175 -2.84 30.22 -7.88
C MET A 175 -3.39 31.09 -9.00
N ASP A 176 -4.71 31.11 -9.17
CA ASP A 176 -5.36 31.99 -10.14
C ASP A 176 -5.61 33.36 -9.51
N ILE A 177 -5.09 34.41 -10.18
CA ILE A 177 -5.21 35.80 -9.79
C ILE A 177 -6.06 36.63 -10.74
N SER A 178 -6.87 35.97 -11.57
CA SER A 178 -7.69 36.66 -12.57
C SER A 178 -8.66 37.65 -11.93
N GLY A 179 -8.56 38.92 -12.31
CA GLY A 179 -9.47 39.98 -11.86
C GLY A 179 -9.33 40.43 -10.41
N ILE A 180 -8.31 39.98 -9.66
CA ILE A 180 -8.09 40.46 -8.30
C ILE A 180 -7.54 41.90 -8.27
N ASN A 181 -7.97 42.66 -7.29
CA ASN A 181 -7.61 44.07 -7.08
C ASN A 181 -7.00 44.35 -5.70
N SER A 182 -6.81 43.33 -4.87
CA SER A 182 -6.28 43.41 -3.53
C SER A 182 -5.34 42.23 -3.24
N THR A 183 -4.50 42.39 -2.21
CA THR A 183 -3.61 41.32 -1.74
C THR A 183 -4.42 40.10 -1.33
N GLN A 184 -4.05 38.95 -1.82
CA GLN A 184 -4.67 37.67 -1.48
C GLN A 184 -3.66 36.70 -0.87
N THR A 185 -4.13 35.92 0.10
CA THR A 185 -3.36 34.86 0.75
C THR A 185 -4.16 33.57 0.68
N GLN A 186 -3.50 32.50 0.23
CA GLN A 186 -4.11 31.18 0.10
C GLN A 186 -3.15 30.09 0.59
N GLU A 187 -3.68 29.03 1.18
CA GLU A 187 -2.92 27.80 1.45
C GLU A 187 -3.02 26.88 0.24
N LEU A 188 -1.86 26.51 -0.33
CA LEU A 188 -1.75 25.66 -1.49
C LEU A 188 -0.99 24.38 -1.14
N ASN A 189 -1.38 23.28 -1.77
CA ASN A 189 -0.64 22.03 -1.62
C ASN A 189 0.66 22.10 -2.44
N LEU A 190 1.64 21.34 -1.96
CA LEU A 190 2.89 21.14 -2.71
C LEU A 190 2.68 20.14 -3.84
N ASP A 191 3.18 20.46 -5.03
CA ASP A 191 3.18 19.55 -6.18
C ASP A 191 4.45 18.68 -6.14
N MET A 192 4.28 17.40 -5.83
CA MET A 192 5.37 16.41 -5.77
C MET A 192 5.84 15.94 -7.14
N ALA A 193 5.20 16.36 -8.24
CA ALA A 193 5.52 15.95 -9.62
C ALA A 193 5.67 14.42 -9.79
N GLY A 194 4.94 13.63 -8.99
CA GLY A 194 5.00 12.16 -8.99
C GLY A 194 6.27 11.56 -8.36
N ALA A 195 7.14 12.36 -7.75
CA ALA A 195 8.32 11.88 -7.04
C ALA A 195 7.92 11.21 -5.71
N ASN A 196 8.58 10.09 -5.40
CA ASN A 196 8.37 9.38 -4.14
C ASN A 196 9.20 10.03 -3.02
N ILE A 197 8.79 11.25 -2.64
CA ILE A 197 9.40 12.06 -1.59
C ILE A 197 8.36 12.39 -0.52
N LYS A 198 8.83 12.59 0.69
CA LYS A 198 8.01 13.02 1.83
C LYS A 198 8.44 14.42 2.25
N PRO A 199 7.62 15.44 2.08
CA PRO A 199 7.91 16.79 2.59
C PRO A 199 7.60 16.85 4.09
N GLU A 200 8.25 17.76 4.79
CA GLU A 200 7.96 18.08 6.18
C GLU A 200 6.55 18.62 6.37
N ARG A 201 6.03 19.34 5.35
CA ARG A 201 4.67 19.91 5.31
C ARG A 201 4.06 19.65 3.94
N GLU A 202 2.77 19.41 3.91
CA GLU A 202 2.02 19.20 2.66
C GLU A 202 1.49 20.50 2.05
N LYS A 203 1.36 21.56 2.87
CA LYS A 203 0.81 22.85 2.46
C LYS A 203 1.74 23.99 2.83
N VAL A 204 1.68 25.03 1.99
CA VAL A 204 2.38 26.28 2.21
C VAL A 204 1.43 27.46 1.99
N ARG A 205 1.72 28.59 2.65
CA ARG A 205 0.94 29.81 2.49
C ARG A 205 1.56 30.64 1.38
N VAL A 206 0.76 31.03 0.39
CA VAL A 206 1.16 31.88 -0.72
C VAL A 206 0.39 33.20 -0.59
N THR A 207 1.11 34.31 -0.57
CA THR A 207 0.56 35.66 -0.55
C THR A 207 0.96 36.40 -1.79
N VAL A 208 -0.01 36.80 -2.61
CA VAL A 208 0.19 37.66 -3.76
C VAL A 208 -0.14 39.09 -3.39
N ILE A 209 0.86 39.95 -3.36
CA ILE A 209 0.75 41.36 -3.04
C ILE A 209 0.44 42.16 -4.30
N ILE A 210 -0.71 42.80 -4.33
CA ILE A 210 -1.18 43.60 -5.46
C ILE A 210 -0.90 45.08 -5.20
N GLY A 211 -0.37 45.77 -6.20
CA GLY A 211 -0.21 47.24 -6.21
C GLY A 211 -1.14 47.90 -7.23
N GLY A 212 -1.73 49.06 -6.86
CA GLY A 212 -2.47 49.89 -7.83
C GLY A 212 -1.57 50.84 -8.57
N LYS A 213 -1.79 51.03 -9.88
CA LYS A 213 -1.20 52.19 -10.63
C LYS A 213 -1.94 53.45 -10.15
N LYS A 214 -1.16 54.39 -9.66
CA LYS A 214 -1.64 55.75 -9.45
C LYS A 214 -1.97 56.42 -10.78
#